data_4173b842dd50563cf154bf7dfcabb0f2
#
_entry.id   4173b842dd50563cf154bf7dfcabb0f2
#
_cell.length_a   1.000
_cell.length_b   1.000
_cell.length_c   1.000
_cell.angle_alpha   90.00
_cell.angle_beta   90.00
_cell.angle_gamma   90.00
#
_symmetry.space_group_name_H-M   'P 1'
#
loop_
_entity.id
_entity.type
_entity.pdbx_description
1 polymer ?
#
loop_
_entity_poly.entity_id
_entity_poly.type
_entity_poly.pdbx_seq_one_letter_code
_entity_poly.pdbx_strand_id
1 'polypeptide(L)'
;MAITRIGGATAITGTIPQGNIANASLGAVTALPAAIATGSVLQVVQAITTTAVTHVSDGGQVDTGLTASITPSATSSKVLVLISQNNKLERGSAALLNYELRLFRDSTEVEYWDSVCAVEVQNDGSFYGSNHAYHYQDSPSSTSSITYKTTGKIVSSGGGRTVRFQDGSAPSTMTLMEIAG
;
A
#
# COMPACT_ATOMS: atom_id res chain seq x y z
N MET A 1 -52.53 -11.36 -4.23
CA MET A 1 -52.54 -9.94 -3.87
C MET A 1 -51.08 -9.47 -3.82
N ALA A 2 -50.66 -8.59 -4.69
CA ALA A 2 -49.28 -8.08 -4.71
C ALA A 2 -49.21 -6.89 -3.76
N ILE A 3 -48.30 -6.94 -2.78
CA ILE A 3 -48.03 -5.78 -1.89
C ILE A 3 -47.13 -4.86 -2.68
N THR A 4 -47.65 -3.75 -3.18
CA THR A 4 -46.95 -2.81 -4.05
C THR A 4 -46.06 -1.79 -3.30
N ARG A 5 -46.24 -1.64 -2.00
CA ARG A 5 -45.46 -0.70 -1.18
C ARG A 5 -45.55 -1.03 0.30
N ILE A 6 -44.41 -1.25 0.92
CA ILE A 6 -44.28 -1.23 2.39
C ILE A 6 -43.69 0.14 2.73
N GLY A 7 -44.43 1.03 3.34
CA GLY A 7 -44.03 2.41 3.62
C GLY A 7 -43.78 2.64 5.10
N GLY A 8 -42.68 3.36 5.42
CA GLY A 8 -42.35 3.81 6.77
C GLY A 8 -41.08 3.18 7.33
N ALA A 9 -40.35 3.90 8.22
CA ALA A 9 -39.06 3.50 8.80
C ALA A 9 -39.08 2.20 9.62
N THR A 10 -40.30 1.69 9.96
CA THR A 10 -40.53 0.47 10.77
C THR A 10 -41.43 -0.55 10.08
N ALA A 11 -41.55 -0.47 8.75
CA ALA A 11 -42.48 -1.31 7.98
C ALA A 11 -42.14 -2.81 8.03
N ILE A 12 -40.90 -3.16 8.35
CA ILE A 12 -40.44 -4.54 8.55
C ILE A 12 -39.67 -4.57 9.87
N THR A 13 -40.21 -5.29 10.84
CA THR A 13 -39.52 -5.62 12.09
C THR A 13 -39.15 -7.09 12.09
N GLY A 14 -37.88 -7.40 12.33
CA GLY A 14 -37.37 -8.76 12.36
C GLY A 14 -36.48 -9.11 11.15
N THR A 15 -35.97 -10.36 11.13
CA THR A 15 -35.10 -10.87 10.08
C THR A 15 -35.91 -11.31 8.86
N ILE A 16 -35.58 -10.77 7.69
CA ILE A 16 -36.16 -11.27 6.43
C ILE A 16 -35.35 -12.52 6.02
N PRO A 17 -36.00 -13.69 5.85
CA PRO A 17 -35.31 -14.88 5.37
C PRO A 17 -34.62 -14.62 4.01
N GLN A 18 -33.39 -15.11 3.85
CA GLN A 18 -32.55 -14.88 2.65
C GLN A 18 -33.26 -15.25 1.33
N GLY A 19 -34.10 -16.28 1.33
CA GLY A 19 -34.88 -16.72 0.15
C GLY A 19 -35.97 -15.72 -0.29
N ASN A 20 -36.30 -14.70 0.54
CA ASN A 20 -37.29 -13.69 0.24
C ASN A 20 -36.71 -12.38 -0.30
N ILE A 21 -35.37 -12.31 -0.46
CA ILE A 21 -34.67 -11.15 -0.98
C ILE A 21 -34.17 -11.49 -2.39
N ALA A 22 -34.82 -10.95 -3.41
CA ALA A 22 -34.31 -11.09 -4.78
C ALA A 22 -33.06 -10.22 -4.97
N ASN A 23 -32.01 -10.77 -5.59
CA ASN A 23 -30.76 -10.04 -5.87
C ASN A 23 -30.97 -8.72 -6.61
N ALA A 24 -31.99 -8.65 -7.47
CA ALA A 24 -32.36 -7.43 -8.18
C ALA A 24 -32.85 -6.30 -7.22
N SER A 25 -33.37 -6.66 -6.05
CA SER A 25 -33.82 -5.69 -5.04
C SER A 25 -32.66 -5.09 -4.24
N LEU A 26 -31.49 -5.70 -4.26
CA LEU A 26 -30.27 -5.21 -3.59
C LEU A 26 -29.50 -4.18 -4.44
N GLY A 27 -29.79 -4.08 -5.74
CA GLY A 27 -29.17 -3.11 -6.63
C GLY A 27 -29.49 -1.64 -6.30
N ALA A 28 -30.52 -1.39 -5.50
CA ALA A 28 -30.90 -0.05 -5.02
C ALA A 28 -30.47 0.22 -3.57
N VAL A 29 -29.72 -0.69 -2.95
CA VAL A 29 -29.17 -0.47 -1.59
C VAL A 29 -28.02 0.50 -1.69
N THR A 30 -28.26 1.76 -1.39
CA THR A 30 -27.27 2.85 -1.42
C THR A 30 -26.40 2.91 -0.17
N ALA A 31 -26.82 2.25 0.92
CA ALA A 31 -26.03 2.09 2.14
C ALA A 31 -26.42 0.78 2.84
N LEU A 32 -25.45 -0.06 3.11
CA LEU A 32 -25.60 -1.12 4.09
C LEU A 32 -25.45 -0.51 5.49
N PRO A 33 -26.22 -0.98 6.50
CA PRO A 33 -25.99 -0.55 7.89
C PRO A 33 -24.55 -0.82 8.29
N ALA A 34 -24.03 -0.08 9.29
CA ALA A 34 -22.67 -0.16 9.82
C ALA A 34 -22.27 -1.55 10.38
N ALA A 35 -23.11 -2.56 10.26
CA ALA A 35 -22.82 -3.96 10.60
C ALA A 35 -22.30 -4.76 9.39
N ILE A 36 -21.47 -4.16 8.52
CA ILE A 36 -20.59 -4.97 7.68
C ILE A 36 -19.64 -5.65 8.67
N ALA A 37 -19.54 -6.98 8.58
CA ALA A 37 -18.70 -7.74 9.50
C ALA A 37 -17.28 -7.14 9.52
N THR A 38 -16.71 -6.97 10.72
CA THR A 38 -15.32 -6.57 10.90
C THR A 38 -14.40 -7.44 10.02
N GLY A 39 -13.39 -6.83 9.40
CA GLY A 39 -12.50 -7.52 8.48
C GLY A 39 -12.94 -7.52 7.00
N SER A 40 -14.12 -6.97 6.66
CA SER A 40 -14.53 -6.81 5.27
C SER A 40 -13.67 -5.76 4.57
N VAL A 41 -13.29 -6.02 3.31
CA VAL A 41 -12.65 -5.03 2.46
C VAL A 41 -13.71 -4.05 1.96
N LEU A 42 -13.57 -2.76 2.29
CA LEU A 42 -14.52 -1.70 1.95
C LEU A 42 -14.16 -0.98 0.66
N GLN A 43 -12.87 -0.76 0.42
CA GLN A 43 -12.35 -0.17 -0.81
C GLN A 43 -10.92 -0.65 -1.10
N VAL A 44 -10.54 -0.59 -2.35
CA VAL A 44 -9.17 -0.91 -2.82
C VAL A 44 -8.70 0.22 -3.72
N VAL A 45 -7.51 0.74 -3.45
CA VAL A 45 -6.83 1.74 -4.28
C VAL A 45 -5.48 1.18 -4.68
N GLN A 46 -5.12 1.27 -5.96
CA GLN A 46 -3.81 0.86 -6.44
C GLN A 46 -3.12 2.02 -7.17
N ALA A 47 -1.85 2.20 -6.87
CA ALA A 47 -0.94 3.06 -7.61
C ALA A 47 0.19 2.24 -8.22
N ILE A 48 0.63 2.66 -9.40
CA ILE A 48 1.73 2.08 -10.15
C ILE A 48 2.66 3.21 -10.58
N THR A 49 3.96 3.02 -10.38
CA THR A 49 4.97 3.94 -10.91
C THR A 49 6.03 3.18 -11.70
N THR A 50 6.47 3.77 -12.79
CA THR A 50 7.56 3.28 -13.66
C THR A 50 8.67 4.31 -13.81
N THR A 51 8.52 5.48 -13.17
CA THR A 51 9.50 6.57 -13.22
C THR A 51 10.69 6.22 -12.34
N ALA A 52 11.85 6.08 -12.96
CA ALA A 52 13.07 5.73 -12.25
C ALA A 52 13.51 6.84 -11.29
N VAL A 53 13.85 6.46 -10.06
CA VAL A 53 14.46 7.33 -9.05
C VAL A 53 15.79 6.73 -8.64
N THR A 54 16.85 7.54 -8.67
CA THR A 54 18.20 7.10 -8.30
C THR A 54 18.62 7.74 -6.99
N HIS A 55 19.10 6.92 -6.07
CA HIS A 55 19.79 7.35 -4.86
C HIS A 55 21.26 6.96 -4.94
N VAL A 56 22.15 7.85 -4.53
CA VAL A 56 23.60 7.61 -4.43
C VAL A 56 24.02 7.49 -2.97
N SER A 57 25.13 6.80 -2.70
CA SER A 57 25.73 6.71 -1.37
C SER A 57 25.98 8.11 -0.77
N ASP A 58 25.87 8.20 0.54
CA ASP A 58 26.06 9.41 1.37
C ASP A 58 24.89 10.43 1.31
N GLY A 59 23.80 10.14 0.59
CA GLY A 59 22.55 10.89 0.63
C GLY A 59 21.66 10.51 1.83
N GLY A 60 20.72 11.39 2.16
CA GLY A 60 19.62 11.10 3.09
C GLY A 60 18.57 10.15 2.49
N GLN A 61 17.44 9.99 3.16
CA GLN A 61 16.26 9.33 2.59
C GLN A 61 15.79 10.03 1.31
N VAL A 62 15.50 9.27 0.26
CA VAL A 62 14.87 9.77 -0.96
C VAL A 62 13.50 9.14 -1.15
N ASP A 63 12.58 9.91 -1.69
CA ASP A 63 11.26 9.41 -2.09
C ASP A 63 11.44 8.48 -3.29
N THR A 64 10.89 7.27 -3.24
CA THR A 64 11.01 6.30 -4.35
C THR A 64 10.08 6.62 -5.53
N GLY A 65 9.18 7.61 -5.38
CA GLY A 65 8.13 7.93 -6.34
C GLY A 65 6.90 7.01 -6.24
N LEU A 66 6.92 6.00 -5.37
CA LEU A 66 5.75 5.14 -5.15
C LEU A 66 4.87 5.70 -4.04
N THR A 67 3.69 6.18 -4.41
CA THR A 67 2.73 6.82 -3.50
C THR A 67 1.30 6.48 -3.88
N ALA A 68 0.42 6.35 -2.87
CA ALA A 68 -1.01 6.14 -3.04
C ALA A 68 -1.77 6.84 -1.90
N SER A 69 -3.01 7.30 -2.17
CA SER A 69 -3.85 7.93 -1.15
C SER A 69 -5.18 7.19 -1.02
N ILE A 70 -5.69 7.11 0.21
CA ILE A 70 -6.95 6.49 0.54
C ILE A 70 -7.71 7.37 1.56
N THR A 71 -9.04 7.36 1.49
CA THR A 71 -9.88 8.06 2.47
C THR A 71 -10.73 7.03 3.20
N PRO A 72 -10.36 6.64 4.44
CA PRO A 72 -11.12 5.64 5.18
C PRO A 72 -12.53 6.13 5.51
N SER A 73 -13.50 5.22 5.48
CA SER A 73 -14.91 5.50 5.73
C SER A 73 -15.25 5.64 7.22
N ALA A 74 -14.42 5.08 8.10
CA ALA A 74 -14.59 5.16 9.55
C ALA A 74 -13.25 5.30 10.28
N THR A 75 -13.25 5.92 11.46
CA THR A 75 -12.06 6.03 12.30
C THR A 75 -11.59 4.69 12.88
N SER A 76 -12.47 3.68 12.93
CA SER A 76 -12.14 2.31 13.32
C SER A 76 -11.50 1.51 12.18
N SER A 77 -11.62 1.95 10.92
CA SER A 77 -11.08 1.26 9.76
C SER A 77 -9.56 1.11 9.85
N LYS A 78 -9.08 -0.01 9.34
CA LYS A 78 -7.65 -0.28 9.15
C LYS A 78 -7.30 -0.16 7.68
N VAL A 79 -6.02 0.11 7.38
CA VAL A 79 -5.51 0.13 6.01
C VAL A 79 -4.43 -0.92 5.88
N LEU A 80 -4.69 -1.94 5.04
CA LEU A 80 -3.66 -2.89 4.63
C LEU A 80 -2.92 -2.31 3.43
N VAL A 81 -1.62 -2.10 3.59
CA VAL A 81 -0.70 -1.61 2.58
C VAL A 81 0.08 -2.79 2.02
N LEU A 82 -0.04 -3.06 0.73
CA LEU A 82 0.74 -4.07 0.00
C LEU A 82 1.65 -3.34 -0.97
N ILE A 83 2.94 -3.63 -0.92
CA ILE A 83 3.98 -2.99 -1.73
C ILE A 83 4.72 -4.05 -2.52
N SER A 84 4.92 -3.79 -3.82
CA SER A 84 5.89 -4.47 -4.66
C SER A 84 6.86 -3.41 -5.17
N GLN A 85 8.07 -3.41 -4.63
CA GLN A 85 9.09 -2.39 -4.94
C GLN A 85 10.17 -2.98 -5.84
N ASN A 86 10.25 -2.50 -7.07
CA ASN A 86 11.34 -2.81 -7.98
C ASN A 86 12.56 -1.93 -7.68
N ASN A 87 13.73 -2.55 -7.69
CA ASN A 87 14.99 -1.85 -7.51
C ASN A 87 16.14 -2.54 -8.23
N LYS A 88 17.16 -1.76 -8.51
CA LYS A 88 18.47 -2.20 -8.98
C LYS A 88 19.55 -1.57 -8.10
N LEU A 89 20.41 -2.41 -7.55
CA LEU A 89 21.61 -1.99 -6.87
C LEU A 89 22.79 -2.04 -7.84
N GLU A 90 23.58 -0.98 -7.84
CA GLU A 90 24.76 -0.84 -8.71
C GLU A 90 25.91 -0.24 -7.92
N ARG A 91 27.12 -0.60 -8.26
CA ARG A 91 28.29 -0.11 -7.56
C ARG A 91 29.53 -0.01 -8.43
N GLY A 92 30.46 0.89 -8.00
CA GLY A 92 31.72 1.18 -8.62
C GLY A 92 32.96 0.51 -8.00
N SER A 93 32.86 -0.24 -6.89
CA SER A 93 34.00 -0.94 -6.26
C SER A 93 33.59 -2.03 -5.30
N ALA A 94 34.48 -2.99 -4.93
CA ALA A 94 34.16 -4.14 -4.07
C ALA A 94 33.68 -3.73 -2.65
N ALA A 95 32.42 -3.96 -2.28
CA ALA A 95 31.83 -3.80 -0.94
C ALA A 95 30.39 -4.32 -0.84
N LEU A 96 29.84 -4.36 0.34
CA LEU A 96 28.45 -4.69 0.61
C LEU A 96 27.51 -3.62 0.02
N LEU A 97 26.53 -4.05 -0.78
CA LEU A 97 25.41 -3.23 -1.21
C LEU A 97 24.22 -3.52 -0.29
N ASN A 98 23.75 -2.51 0.40
CA ASN A 98 22.63 -2.61 1.31
C ASN A 98 21.81 -1.32 1.27
N TYR A 99 20.50 -1.44 1.21
CA TYR A 99 19.59 -0.31 1.33
C TYR A 99 18.43 -0.63 2.28
N GLU A 100 17.85 0.41 2.83
CA GLU A 100 16.65 0.38 3.65
C GLU A 100 15.46 0.94 2.89
N LEU A 101 14.26 0.47 3.21
CA LEU A 101 13.00 1.00 2.72
C LEU A 101 12.15 1.41 3.92
N ARG A 102 11.46 2.53 3.81
CA ARG A 102 10.54 3.02 4.84
C ARG A 102 9.19 3.33 4.24
N LEU A 103 8.15 3.09 5.01
CA LEU A 103 6.78 3.47 4.72
C LEU A 103 6.40 4.68 5.56
N PHE A 104 5.91 5.70 4.90
CA PHE A 104 5.35 6.89 5.54
C PHE A 104 3.85 6.94 5.32
N ARG A 105 3.12 7.36 6.38
CA ARG A 105 1.78 7.87 6.32
C ARG A 105 1.86 9.38 6.47
N ASP A 106 1.56 10.11 5.41
CA ASP A 106 1.80 11.56 5.31
C ASP A 106 3.27 11.90 5.66
N SER A 107 3.52 12.52 6.80
CA SER A 107 4.86 12.83 7.31
C SER A 107 5.36 11.87 8.41
N THR A 108 4.54 10.90 8.81
CA THR A 108 4.87 9.98 9.91
C THR A 108 5.41 8.67 9.34
N GLU A 109 6.60 8.27 9.76
CA GLU A 109 7.13 6.93 9.50
C GLU A 109 6.29 5.90 10.27
N VAL A 110 5.72 4.92 9.57
CA VAL A 110 4.87 3.88 10.16
C VAL A 110 5.50 2.50 10.10
N GLU A 111 6.46 2.28 9.19
CA GLU A 111 7.20 1.02 9.10
C GLU A 111 8.60 1.24 8.52
N TYR A 112 9.52 0.39 8.92
CA TYR A 112 10.92 0.41 8.53
C TYR A 112 11.42 -0.99 8.23
N TRP A 113 11.96 -1.19 7.03
CA TRP A 113 12.59 -2.44 6.61
C TRP A 113 14.08 -2.19 6.40
N ASP A 114 14.88 -2.71 7.33
CA ASP A 114 16.34 -2.64 7.25
C ASP A 114 16.89 -3.72 6.33
N SER A 115 18.03 -3.45 5.72
CA SER A 115 18.77 -4.44 4.94
C SER A 115 17.92 -5.18 3.90
N VAL A 116 17.04 -4.45 3.22
CA VAL A 116 16.09 -4.98 2.23
C VAL A 116 16.77 -5.86 1.18
N CYS A 117 17.99 -5.52 0.81
CA CYS A 117 18.85 -6.32 -0.03
C CYS A 117 20.29 -6.09 0.40
N ALA A 118 20.96 -7.15 0.85
CA ALA A 118 22.37 -7.13 1.17
C ALA A 118 23.08 -8.06 0.18
N VAL A 119 23.85 -7.50 -0.74
CA VAL A 119 24.62 -8.25 -1.75
C VAL A 119 26.08 -7.87 -1.64
N GLU A 120 26.92 -8.85 -1.42
CA GLU A 120 28.37 -8.69 -1.57
C GLU A 120 28.74 -8.95 -3.03
N VAL A 121 29.24 -7.93 -3.72
CA VAL A 121 29.65 -8.03 -5.10
C VAL A 121 31.14 -7.78 -5.17
N GLN A 122 31.90 -8.65 -5.82
CA GLN A 122 33.36 -8.63 -5.79
C GLN A 122 33.99 -7.82 -6.93
N ASN A 123 33.22 -7.46 -7.97
CA ASN A 123 33.77 -6.78 -9.15
C ASN A 123 33.12 -5.41 -9.39
N ASP A 124 33.90 -4.49 -9.93
CA ASP A 124 33.47 -3.18 -10.39
C ASP A 124 32.43 -3.29 -11.53
N GLY A 125 31.41 -2.43 -11.51
CA GLY A 125 30.34 -2.42 -12.51
C GLY A 125 29.29 -3.51 -12.38
N SER A 126 29.31 -4.32 -11.32
CA SER A 126 28.27 -5.32 -11.08
C SER A 126 26.98 -4.68 -10.57
N PHE A 127 25.85 -5.22 -11.01
CA PHE A 127 24.52 -4.80 -10.58
C PHE A 127 23.68 -5.99 -10.12
N TYR A 128 22.73 -5.71 -9.24
CA TYR A 128 21.75 -6.67 -8.77
C TYR A 128 20.35 -6.06 -8.85
N GLY A 129 19.49 -6.62 -9.67
CA GLY A 129 18.09 -6.23 -9.81
C GLY A 129 17.19 -7.17 -9.00
N SER A 130 16.23 -6.60 -8.29
CA SER A 130 15.27 -7.37 -7.50
C SER A 130 13.91 -6.68 -7.44
N ASN A 131 12.91 -7.45 -7.05
CA ASN A 131 11.59 -6.97 -6.69
C ASN A 131 11.27 -7.52 -5.31
N HIS A 132 10.95 -6.63 -4.37
CA HIS A 132 10.64 -6.99 -3.00
C HIS A 132 9.19 -6.69 -2.69
N ALA A 133 8.52 -7.63 -2.03
CA ALA A 133 7.15 -7.50 -1.58
C ALA A 133 7.10 -7.26 -0.07
N TYR A 134 6.35 -6.23 0.33
CA TYR A 134 6.14 -5.84 1.73
C TYR A 134 4.66 -5.66 1.99
N HIS A 135 4.28 -5.84 3.24
CA HIS A 135 2.94 -5.53 3.71
C HIS A 135 3.00 -4.89 5.09
N TYR A 136 2.05 -4.02 5.35
CA TYR A 136 1.87 -3.37 6.65
C TYR A 136 0.39 -3.11 6.87
N GLN A 137 -0.10 -3.33 8.09
CA GLN A 137 -1.47 -2.98 8.47
C GLN A 137 -1.44 -1.80 9.42
N ASP A 138 -1.97 -0.68 8.96
CA ASP A 138 -2.07 0.56 9.73
C ASP A 138 -3.46 0.74 10.35
N SER A 139 -3.49 1.50 11.44
CA SER A 139 -4.72 1.95 12.13
C SER A 139 -4.70 3.48 12.19
N PRO A 140 -5.07 4.17 11.11
CA PRO A 140 -4.86 5.62 10.99
C PRO A 140 -5.79 6.45 11.87
N SER A 141 -6.90 5.88 12.36
CA SER A 141 -7.91 6.55 13.18
C SER A 141 -8.43 7.86 12.57
N SER A 142 -8.60 7.89 11.25
CA SER A 142 -8.97 9.08 10.48
C SER A 142 -9.97 8.74 9.38
N THR A 143 -10.81 9.71 9.05
CA THR A 143 -11.69 9.70 7.87
C THR A 143 -11.27 10.76 6.83
N SER A 144 -10.12 11.41 7.04
CA SER A 144 -9.51 12.30 6.05
C SER A 144 -8.71 11.51 5.03
N SER A 145 -8.42 12.12 3.89
CA SER A 145 -7.49 11.54 2.91
C SER A 145 -6.10 11.40 3.52
N ILE A 146 -5.52 10.22 3.37
CA ILE A 146 -4.22 9.84 3.91
C ILE A 146 -3.36 9.37 2.74
N THR A 147 -2.11 9.81 2.70
CA THR A 147 -1.15 9.44 1.66
C THR A 147 -0.09 8.50 2.24
N TYR A 148 0.05 7.33 1.65
CA TYR A 148 1.17 6.41 1.90
C TYR A 148 2.22 6.57 0.82
N LYS A 149 3.49 6.56 1.21
CA LYS A 149 4.62 6.61 0.28
C LYS A 149 5.81 5.81 0.80
N THR A 150 6.64 5.33 -0.11
CA THR A 150 7.91 4.71 0.25
C THR A 150 9.07 5.65 0.04
N THR A 151 10.04 5.59 0.96
CA THR A 151 11.35 6.23 0.81
C THR A 151 12.44 5.19 0.97
N GLY A 152 13.61 5.42 0.36
CA GLY A 152 14.73 4.52 0.46
C GLY A 152 16.04 5.24 0.71
N LYS A 153 17.02 4.52 1.27
CA LYS A 153 18.38 5.01 1.54
C LYS A 153 19.38 3.87 1.43
N ILE A 154 20.56 4.15 0.90
CA ILE A 154 21.70 3.23 0.97
C ILE A 154 22.27 3.29 2.39
N VAL A 155 22.37 2.14 3.06
CA VAL A 155 22.83 2.02 4.45
C VAL A 155 24.34 1.87 4.53
N SER A 156 24.94 1.19 3.55
CA SER A 156 26.39 0.95 3.53
C SER A 156 27.17 2.17 3.04
N SER A 157 28.22 2.57 3.73
CA SER A 157 29.05 3.74 3.41
C SER A 157 30.13 3.44 2.36
N GLY A 158 30.49 4.45 1.52
CA GLY A 158 31.65 4.47 0.60
C GLY A 158 31.37 4.01 -0.84
N GLY A 159 32.20 4.46 -1.79
CA GLY A 159 32.50 3.83 -3.07
C GLY A 159 31.41 3.76 -4.16
N GLY A 160 30.82 4.89 -4.57
CA GLY A 160 30.06 4.94 -5.83
C GLY A 160 28.87 3.96 -5.92
N ARG A 161 28.14 3.77 -4.82
CA ARG A 161 26.96 2.91 -4.74
C ARG A 161 25.71 3.66 -5.14
N THR A 162 24.84 3.00 -5.88
CA THR A 162 23.53 3.53 -6.24
C THR A 162 22.45 2.48 -6.02
N VAL A 163 21.28 2.93 -5.60
CA VAL A 163 20.03 2.19 -5.76
C VAL A 163 19.15 2.96 -6.74
N ARG A 164 18.61 2.27 -7.71
CA ARG A 164 17.62 2.80 -8.65
C ARG A 164 16.32 2.09 -8.41
N PHE A 165 15.31 2.84 -8.01
CA PHE A 165 13.94 2.38 -7.97
C PHE A 165 13.33 2.49 -9.36
N GLN A 166 12.51 1.52 -9.79
CA GLN A 166 11.90 1.43 -11.12
C GLN A 166 12.94 1.46 -12.27
N ASP A 167 14.08 0.80 -12.08
CA ASP A 167 15.12 0.75 -13.13
C ASP A 167 14.56 0.11 -14.41
N GLY A 168 14.91 0.70 -15.57
CA GLY A 168 14.42 0.23 -16.87
C GLY A 168 12.91 0.34 -17.05
N SER A 169 12.26 1.24 -16.33
CA SER A 169 10.79 1.38 -16.31
C SER A 169 10.05 0.17 -15.75
N ALA A 170 10.72 -0.69 -14.98
CA ALA A 170 10.09 -1.79 -14.29
C ALA A 170 9.10 -1.26 -13.23
N PRO A 171 7.85 -1.74 -13.20
CA PRO A 171 6.85 -1.16 -12.33
C PRO A 171 7.09 -1.47 -10.85
N SER A 172 6.84 -0.48 -9.99
CA SER A 172 6.54 -0.68 -8.58
C SER A 172 5.08 -0.38 -8.33
N THR A 173 4.47 -1.13 -7.43
CA THR A 173 3.03 -1.01 -7.12
C THR A 173 2.78 -0.87 -5.64
N MET A 174 1.77 -0.08 -5.29
CA MET A 174 1.22 0.01 -3.93
C MET A 174 -0.29 -0.21 -4.00
N THR A 175 -0.79 -1.17 -3.24
CA THR A 175 -2.21 -1.42 -3.11
C THR A 175 -2.62 -1.12 -1.67
N LEU A 176 -3.59 -0.24 -1.49
CA LEU A 176 -4.21 0.11 -0.22
C LEU A 176 -5.58 -0.55 -0.15
N MET A 177 -5.85 -1.28 0.91
CA MET A 177 -7.15 -1.89 1.17
C MET A 177 -7.70 -1.36 2.49
N GLU A 178 -8.86 -0.72 2.47
CA GLU A 178 -9.58 -0.41 3.69
C GLU A 178 -10.26 -1.66 4.22
N ILE A 179 -10.01 -1.98 5.47
CA ILE A 179 -10.59 -3.10 6.20
C ILE A 179 -11.52 -2.54 7.28
N ALA A 180 -12.76 -3.02 7.32
CA ALA A 180 -13.72 -2.65 8.36
C ALA A 180 -13.18 -3.03 9.75
N GLY A 181 -13.18 -2.08 10.67
CA GLY A 181 -12.76 -2.25 12.06
C GLY A 181 -13.93 -2.41 13.04
#